data_fc1d027d3876f8e55f3970b156463207
#
_entry.id   fc1d027d3876f8e55f3970b156463207
#
_cell.length_a   1.000
_cell.length_b   1.000
_cell.length_c   1.000
_cell.angle_alpha   90.00
_cell.angle_beta   90.00
_cell.angle_gamma   90.00
#
_symmetry.space_group_name_H-M   'P 1'
#
loop_
_entity.id
_entity.type
_entity.pdbx_description
1 polymer ?
#
loop_
_entity_poly.entity_id
_entity_poly.type
_entity_poly.pdbx_seq_one_letter_code
_entity_poly.pdbx_strand_id
1 'polypeptide(L)'
;TQKAIMKNFRGVSSDSNSGNRSLMGCCVLAFSPLSKEEIFPFIKITHNSRYSFKYTWFFIEFIRCLLEYEDKGQALQQAEQRCDVEVNRQNLCNGSFVVDTVESVVNWFMAGNSYKECVFSAINSGKSSDAVGALTGLLAGIYYGLELKNGVKGFETMESYIDSFIQYLNPTL
;
A
#
# COMPACT_ATOMS: atom_id res chain seq x y z
N THR A 1 -9.87 -2.16 -14.06
CA THR A 1 -9.30 -0.96 -14.71
C THR A 1 -9.87 -0.77 -16.10
N GLN A 2 -9.92 -1.80 -17.00
CA GLN A 2 -10.55 -1.68 -18.31
C GLN A 2 -12.02 -1.21 -18.22
N LYS A 3 -12.82 -1.79 -17.31
CA LYS A 3 -14.19 -1.36 -17.07
C LYS A 3 -14.30 0.09 -16.58
N ALA A 4 -13.31 0.58 -15.83
CA ALA A 4 -13.28 1.97 -15.39
C ALA A 4 -12.97 2.93 -16.54
N ILE A 5 -12.03 2.58 -17.42
CA ILE A 5 -11.71 3.35 -18.61
C ILE A 5 -12.94 3.49 -19.53
N MET A 6 -13.66 2.37 -19.76
CA MET A 6 -14.90 2.36 -20.55
C MET A 6 -16.05 3.17 -19.93
N LYS A 7 -15.98 3.47 -18.63
CA LYS A 7 -16.96 4.28 -17.87
C LYS A 7 -16.44 5.70 -17.56
N ASN A 8 -15.60 6.27 -18.40
CA ASN A 8 -15.02 7.59 -18.21
C ASN A 8 -14.32 7.75 -16.84
N PHE A 9 -13.47 6.77 -16.49
CA PHE A 9 -12.73 6.71 -15.22
C PHE A 9 -13.60 6.66 -13.96
N ARG A 10 -14.84 6.18 -14.09
CA ARG A 10 -15.66 5.85 -12.93
C ARG A 10 -15.52 4.36 -12.61
N GLY A 11 -14.99 4.06 -11.46
CA GLY A 11 -14.86 2.69 -10.96
C GLY A 11 -16.21 1.98 -10.89
N VAL A 12 -16.19 0.65 -10.97
CA VAL A 12 -17.40 -0.16 -10.87
C VAL A 12 -17.91 -0.12 -9.43
N SER A 13 -19.18 0.30 -9.24
CA SER A 13 -19.86 0.33 -7.94
C SER A 13 -20.38 -1.08 -7.61
N SER A 14 -19.53 -1.93 -7.05
CA SER A 14 -19.89 -3.23 -6.54
C SER A 14 -18.89 -3.70 -5.51
N ASP A 15 -19.37 -4.15 -4.37
CA ASP A 15 -18.51 -4.68 -3.30
C ASP A 15 -17.76 -5.94 -3.74
N SER A 16 -18.34 -6.75 -4.63
CA SER A 16 -17.66 -7.93 -5.21
C SER A 16 -16.51 -7.58 -6.17
N ASN A 17 -16.37 -6.30 -6.55
CA ASN A 17 -15.37 -5.83 -7.51
C ASN A 17 -14.33 -4.92 -6.83
N SER A 18 -14.00 -5.19 -5.58
CA SER A 18 -13.06 -4.43 -4.76
C SER A 18 -11.65 -5.01 -4.85
N GLY A 19 -11.04 -4.90 -6.03
CA GLY A 19 -9.66 -5.32 -6.24
C GLY A 19 -8.64 -4.34 -5.62
N ASN A 20 -7.39 -4.79 -5.49
CA ASN A 20 -6.30 -4.05 -4.84
C ASN A 20 -5.70 -2.90 -5.67
N ARG A 21 -6.18 -2.63 -6.89
CA ARG A 21 -5.60 -1.58 -7.76
C ARG A 21 -5.77 -0.16 -7.21
N SER A 22 -6.87 0.12 -6.50
CA SER A 22 -7.03 1.42 -5.81
C SER A 22 -5.96 1.60 -4.74
N LEU A 23 -5.70 0.55 -3.96
CA LEU A 23 -4.67 0.50 -2.94
C LEU A 23 -3.28 0.77 -3.55
N MET A 24 -2.90 0.01 -4.60
CA MET A 24 -1.63 0.16 -5.30
C MET A 24 -1.41 1.56 -5.89
N GLY A 25 -2.47 2.18 -6.42
CA GLY A 25 -2.37 3.51 -7.03
C GLY A 25 -2.42 4.67 -6.04
N CYS A 26 -3.04 4.47 -4.86
CA CYS A 26 -3.28 5.56 -3.90
C CYS A 26 -2.37 5.52 -2.67
N CYS A 27 -1.62 4.44 -2.41
CA CYS A 27 -0.75 4.36 -1.23
C CYS A 27 0.28 5.49 -1.15
N VAL A 28 0.78 5.98 -2.30
CA VAL A 28 1.70 7.12 -2.38
C VAL A 28 1.10 8.43 -1.84
N LEU A 29 -0.22 8.57 -1.82
CA LEU A 29 -0.90 9.74 -1.27
C LEU A 29 -0.78 9.85 0.26
N ALA A 30 -0.27 8.81 0.93
CA ALA A 30 0.09 8.88 2.34
C ALA A 30 1.13 9.97 2.65
N PHE A 31 2.01 10.27 1.68
CA PHE A 31 3.06 11.30 1.81
C PHE A 31 2.56 12.72 1.45
N SER A 32 1.29 12.86 1.10
CA SER A 32 0.67 14.15 0.83
C SER A 32 -0.14 14.66 2.04
N PRO A 33 -0.39 15.98 2.14
CA PRO A 33 -1.24 16.54 3.19
C PRO A 33 -2.74 16.38 2.91
N LEU A 34 -3.12 15.63 1.87
CA LEU A 34 -4.51 15.47 1.46
C LEU A 34 -5.36 14.82 2.54
N SER A 35 -6.56 15.36 2.75
CA SER A 35 -7.59 14.80 3.62
C SER A 35 -8.23 13.55 3.00
N LYS A 36 -9.01 12.84 3.81
CA LYS A 36 -9.79 11.67 3.38
C LYS A 36 -10.72 11.99 2.21
N GLU A 37 -11.40 13.12 2.29
CA GLU A 37 -12.36 13.59 1.29
C GLU A 37 -11.67 13.91 -0.04
N GLU A 38 -10.45 14.46 0.01
CA GLU A 38 -9.65 14.77 -1.18
C GLU A 38 -9.05 13.52 -1.82
N ILE A 39 -8.77 12.46 -1.06
CA ILE A 39 -8.23 11.19 -1.56
C ILE A 39 -9.31 10.30 -2.19
N PHE A 40 -10.54 10.34 -1.72
CA PHE A 40 -11.62 9.48 -2.22
C PHE A 40 -11.86 9.57 -3.74
N PRO A 41 -11.80 10.73 -4.42
CA PRO A 41 -11.90 10.81 -5.86
C PRO A 41 -10.86 9.94 -6.61
N PHE A 42 -9.63 9.84 -6.09
CA PHE A 42 -8.57 9.01 -6.70
C PHE A 42 -8.89 7.52 -6.58
N ILE A 43 -9.41 7.07 -5.43
CA ILE A 43 -9.84 5.68 -5.23
C ILE A 43 -10.97 5.33 -6.23
N LYS A 44 -11.91 6.25 -6.45
CA LYS A 44 -13.04 6.09 -7.38
C LYS A 44 -12.62 5.88 -8.83
N ILE A 45 -11.45 6.32 -9.23
CA ILE A 45 -10.97 6.13 -10.62
C ILE A 45 -10.98 4.65 -11.00
N THR A 46 -10.60 3.78 -10.08
CA THR A 46 -10.50 2.33 -10.34
C THR A 46 -11.64 1.53 -9.72
N HIS A 47 -11.99 1.80 -8.47
CA HIS A 47 -12.97 1.05 -7.69
C HIS A 47 -13.85 2.00 -6.86
N ASN A 48 -15.16 1.87 -7.02
CA ASN A 48 -16.13 2.67 -6.27
C ASN A 48 -16.94 1.73 -5.35
N SER A 49 -16.30 1.18 -4.33
CA SER A 49 -16.90 0.29 -3.34
C SER A 49 -16.53 0.71 -1.93
N ARG A 50 -17.35 0.35 -0.96
CA ARG A 50 -17.08 0.63 0.46
C ARG A 50 -15.78 -0.01 0.95
N TYR A 51 -15.45 -1.22 0.49
CA TYR A 51 -14.22 -1.91 0.87
C TYR A 51 -12.98 -1.20 0.31
N SER A 52 -13.02 -0.79 -0.97
CA SER A 52 -11.92 -0.04 -1.57
C SER A 52 -11.67 1.28 -0.84
N PHE A 53 -12.72 2.02 -0.45
CA PHE A 53 -12.57 3.24 0.33
C PHE A 53 -11.99 2.96 1.72
N LYS A 54 -12.62 2.04 2.46
CA LYS A 54 -12.27 1.78 3.86
C LYS A 54 -10.82 1.27 3.97
N TYR A 55 -10.45 0.26 3.19
CA TYR A 55 -9.14 -0.39 3.31
C TYR A 55 -8.00 0.36 2.62
N THR A 56 -8.27 1.11 1.53
CA THR A 56 -7.24 2.00 0.95
C THR A 56 -6.95 3.17 1.89
N TRP A 57 -7.99 3.76 2.50
CA TRP A 57 -7.80 4.80 3.50
C TRP A 57 -7.07 4.30 4.74
N PHE A 58 -7.46 3.14 5.27
CA PHE A 58 -6.75 2.51 6.38
C PHE A 58 -5.26 2.32 6.08
N PHE A 59 -4.92 1.85 4.90
CA PHE A 59 -3.53 1.62 4.51
C PHE A 59 -2.73 2.93 4.43
N ILE A 60 -3.35 4.00 3.92
CA ILE A 60 -2.76 5.35 3.90
C ILE A 60 -2.51 5.84 5.33
N GLU A 61 -3.49 5.71 6.22
CA GLU A 61 -3.34 6.08 7.63
C GLU A 61 -2.29 5.22 8.35
N PHE A 62 -2.20 3.94 8.02
CA PHE A 62 -1.15 3.08 8.59
C PHE A 62 0.26 3.54 8.18
N ILE A 63 0.46 3.92 6.92
CA ILE A 63 1.73 4.53 6.48
C ILE A 63 2.01 5.82 7.26
N ARG A 64 1.03 6.69 7.43
CA ARG A 64 1.16 7.93 8.21
C ARG A 64 1.52 7.65 9.66
N CYS A 65 0.86 6.67 10.29
CA CYS A 65 1.19 6.24 11.63
C CYS A 65 2.61 5.66 11.74
N LEU A 66 3.11 4.93 10.73
CA LEU A 66 4.49 4.45 10.70
C LEU A 66 5.53 5.59 10.63
N LEU A 67 5.15 6.75 10.11
CA LEU A 67 5.99 7.96 10.12
C LEU A 67 5.90 8.74 11.44
N GLU A 68 4.84 8.54 12.22
CA GLU A 68 4.60 9.21 13.51
C GLU A 68 5.13 8.41 14.70
N TYR A 69 5.09 7.07 14.65
CA TYR A 69 5.40 6.18 15.77
C TYR A 69 6.61 5.29 15.47
N GLU A 70 7.52 5.18 16.45
CA GLU A 70 8.71 4.32 16.32
C GLU A 70 8.39 2.83 16.37
N ASP A 71 7.31 2.44 17.08
CA ASP A 71 6.88 1.04 17.21
C ASP A 71 5.78 0.69 16.19
N LYS A 72 6.04 -0.32 15.36
CA LYS A 72 5.08 -0.77 14.33
C LYS A 72 3.77 -1.30 14.87
N GLY A 73 3.77 -1.85 16.11
CA GLY A 73 2.56 -2.33 16.78
C GLY A 73 1.68 -1.17 17.21
N GLN A 74 2.28 -0.12 17.78
CA GLN A 74 1.57 1.12 18.14
C GLN A 74 1.03 1.81 16.90
N ALA A 75 1.84 1.92 15.84
CA ALA A 75 1.40 2.51 14.58
C ALA A 75 0.16 1.79 14.00
N LEU A 76 0.18 0.46 14.02
CA LEU A 76 -0.95 -0.34 13.55
C LEU A 76 -2.20 -0.14 14.42
N GLN A 77 -2.05 -0.19 15.74
CA GLN A 77 -3.15 0.05 16.67
C GLN A 77 -3.80 1.42 16.46
N GLN A 78 -2.99 2.46 16.27
CA GLN A 78 -3.50 3.81 16.00
C GLN A 78 -4.24 3.89 14.65
N ALA A 79 -3.73 3.27 13.61
CA ALA A 79 -4.41 3.24 12.31
C ALA A 79 -5.75 2.48 12.38
N GLU A 80 -5.80 1.36 13.10
CA GLU A 80 -7.03 0.60 13.34
C GLU A 80 -8.09 1.44 14.06
N GLN A 81 -7.68 2.17 15.11
CA GLN A 81 -8.59 3.06 15.86
C GLN A 81 -9.07 4.24 15.02
N ARG A 82 -8.17 4.92 14.27
CA ARG A 82 -8.53 6.08 13.43
C ARG A 82 -9.49 5.72 12.31
N CYS A 83 -9.41 4.49 11.79
CA CYS A 83 -10.18 4.04 10.63
C CYS A 83 -11.34 3.12 10.95
N ASP A 84 -11.52 2.73 12.21
CA ASP A 84 -12.49 1.71 12.63
C ASP A 84 -12.33 0.43 11.79
N VAL A 85 -11.09 -0.05 11.67
CA VAL A 85 -10.69 -1.28 10.97
C VAL A 85 -10.01 -2.20 11.94
N GLU A 86 -10.41 -3.45 11.97
CA GLU A 86 -9.71 -4.53 12.65
C GLU A 86 -9.10 -5.45 11.59
N VAL A 87 -7.77 -5.56 11.59
CA VAL A 87 -7.04 -6.42 10.66
C VAL A 87 -7.05 -7.86 11.17
N ASN A 88 -7.51 -8.80 10.36
CA ASN A 88 -7.40 -10.22 10.68
C ASN A 88 -5.93 -10.67 10.69
N ARG A 89 -5.39 -10.89 11.91
CA ARG A 89 -3.99 -11.26 12.13
C ARG A 89 -3.59 -12.64 11.60
N GLN A 90 -4.55 -13.42 11.11
CA GLN A 90 -4.33 -14.78 10.61
C GLN A 90 -4.46 -14.88 9.08
N ASN A 91 -4.91 -13.82 8.41
CA ASN A 91 -5.10 -13.86 6.97
C ASN A 91 -3.77 -13.63 6.23
N LEU A 92 -3.27 -14.69 5.61
CA LEU A 92 -2.06 -14.73 4.76
C LEU A 92 -2.39 -15.23 3.35
N CYS A 93 -3.63 -15.04 2.90
CA CYS A 93 -4.08 -15.67 1.65
C CYS A 93 -3.58 -15.00 0.38
N ASN A 94 -2.98 -13.81 0.45
CA ASN A 94 -2.50 -13.02 -0.69
C ASN A 94 -3.54 -12.90 -1.83
N GLY A 95 -4.80 -12.71 -1.46
CA GLY A 95 -5.88 -12.51 -2.42
C GLY A 95 -5.77 -11.16 -3.15
N SER A 96 -6.43 -11.04 -4.31
CA SER A 96 -6.53 -9.76 -5.05
C SER A 96 -7.67 -8.87 -4.56
N PHE A 97 -8.52 -9.35 -3.67
CA PHE A 97 -9.52 -8.55 -2.98
C PHE A 97 -8.80 -7.58 -2.02
N VAL A 98 -9.23 -6.33 -1.97
CA VAL A 98 -8.51 -5.27 -1.24
C VAL A 98 -8.31 -5.60 0.24
N VAL A 99 -9.28 -6.23 0.89
CA VAL A 99 -9.21 -6.66 2.29
C VAL A 99 -8.12 -7.70 2.46
N ASP A 100 -8.16 -8.78 1.66
CA ASP A 100 -7.16 -9.85 1.70
C ASP A 100 -5.75 -9.33 1.45
N THR A 101 -5.61 -8.39 0.49
CA THR A 101 -4.32 -7.77 0.20
C THR A 101 -3.80 -6.98 1.41
N VAL A 102 -4.63 -6.12 2.01
CA VAL A 102 -4.23 -5.30 3.18
C VAL A 102 -3.87 -6.18 4.37
N GLU A 103 -4.71 -7.17 4.68
CA GLU A 103 -4.47 -8.08 5.81
C GLU A 103 -3.20 -8.89 5.61
N SER A 104 -2.97 -9.44 4.42
CA SER A 104 -1.73 -10.17 4.11
C SER A 104 -0.49 -9.28 4.21
N VAL A 105 -0.54 -8.06 3.65
CA VAL A 105 0.56 -7.09 3.71
C VAL A 105 0.92 -6.73 5.15
N VAL A 106 -0.10 -6.40 5.95
CA VAL A 106 0.10 -6.06 7.37
C VAL A 106 0.70 -7.25 8.12
N ASN A 107 0.17 -8.45 7.91
CA ASN A 107 0.64 -9.65 8.62
C ASN A 107 2.09 -10.01 8.25
N TRP A 108 2.47 -9.97 6.96
CA TRP A 108 3.85 -10.19 6.54
C TRP A 108 4.80 -9.12 7.08
N PHE A 109 4.39 -7.85 7.08
CA PHE A 109 5.17 -6.77 7.66
C PHE A 109 5.35 -6.93 9.18
N MET A 110 4.28 -7.25 9.90
CA MET A 110 4.32 -7.41 11.35
C MET A 110 5.14 -8.63 11.80
N ALA A 111 5.14 -9.71 11.02
CA ALA A 111 5.89 -10.95 11.33
C ALA A 111 7.41 -10.82 11.08
N GLY A 112 7.85 -10.01 10.10
CA GLY A 112 9.28 -9.88 9.79
C GLY A 112 10.02 -8.94 10.73
N ASN A 113 11.32 -9.19 10.90
CA ASN A 113 12.23 -8.38 11.73
C ASN A 113 13.26 -7.62 10.89
N SER A 114 13.19 -7.71 9.57
CA SER A 114 14.02 -6.96 8.62
C SER A 114 13.25 -6.72 7.32
N TYR A 115 13.73 -5.77 6.52
CA TYR A 115 13.20 -5.53 5.16
C TYR A 115 13.15 -6.83 4.35
N LYS A 116 14.26 -7.56 4.36
CA LYS A 116 14.41 -8.81 3.61
C LYS A 116 13.41 -9.87 4.04
N GLU A 117 13.27 -10.11 5.34
CA GLU A 117 12.32 -11.11 5.86
C GLU A 117 10.89 -10.77 5.46
N CYS A 118 10.45 -9.51 5.63
CA CYS A 118 9.11 -9.08 5.26
C CYS A 118 8.83 -9.34 3.78
N VAL A 119 9.71 -8.85 2.89
CA VAL A 119 9.52 -8.93 1.44
C VAL A 119 9.59 -10.36 0.92
N PHE A 120 10.61 -11.15 1.34
CA PHE A 120 10.75 -12.52 0.87
C PHE A 120 9.62 -13.42 1.32
N SER A 121 9.12 -13.25 2.54
CA SER A 121 7.95 -13.98 3.02
C SER A 121 6.71 -13.65 2.19
N ALA A 122 6.48 -12.38 1.91
CA ALA A 122 5.36 -11.92 1.12
C ALA A 122 5.38 -12.43 -0.33
N ILE A 123 6.54 -12.37 -1.02
CA ILE A 123 6.65 -12.80 -2.42
C ILE A 123 6.60 -14.33 -2.58
N ASN A 124 7.12 -15.08 -1.61
CA ASN A 124 7.13 -16.54 -1.66
C ASN A 124 5.78 -17.18 -1.32
N SER A 125 4.82 -16.42 -0.83
CA SER A 125 3.49 -16.93 -0.47
C SER A 125 2.55 -17.17 -1.66
N GLY A 126 2.94 -16.76 -2.88
CA GLY A 126 2.19 -17.01 -4.13
C GLY A 126 0.98 -16.11 -4.33
N LYS A 127 0.08 -16.46 -5.26
CA LYS A 127 -1.13 -15.71 -5.67
C LYS A 127 -0.79 -14.28 -6.12
N SER A 128 -1.38 -13.23 -5.51
CA SER A 128 -1.09 -11.81 -5.79
C SER A 128 0.21 -11.35 -5.12
N SER A 129 1.24 -12.18 -5.13
CA SER A 129 2.52 -11.92 -4.46
C SER A 129 3.26 -10.69 -5.01
N ASP A 130 3.02 -10.28 -6.25
CA ASP A 130 3.50 -9.03 -6.85
C ASP A 130 2.97 -7.81 -6.09
N ALA A 131 1.66 -7.71 -5.90
CA ALA A 131 1.04 -6.61 -5.18
C ALA A 131 1.34 -6.65 -3.67
N VAL A 132 1.23 -7.84 -3.05
CA VAL A 132 1.51 -8.00 -1.62
C VAL A 132 2.98 -7.74 -1.33
N GLY A 133 3.90 -8.26 -2.14
CA GLY A 133 5.34 -8.02 -2.01
C GLY A 133 5.71 -6.54 -2.16
N ALA A 134 5.13 -5.84 -3.15
CA ALA A 134 5.38 -4.42 -3.36
C ALA A 134 4.90 -3.57 -2.18
N LEU A 135 3.69 -3.80 -1.67
CA LEU A 135 3.12 -3.05 -0.54
C LEU A 135 3.81 -3.40 0.78
N THR A 136 4.17 -4.68 0.99
CA THR A 136 4.98 -5.08 2.15
C THR A 136 6.36 -4.42 2.10
N GLY A 137 6.97 -4.36 0.92
CA GLY A 137 8.23 -3.66 0.69
C GLY A 137 8.16 -2.16 0.97
N LEU A 138 7.03 -1.52 0.65
CA LEU A 138 6.79 -0.13 1.01
C LEU A 138 6.80 0.07 2.53
N LEU A 139 6.02 -0.72 3.28
CA LEU A 139 5.98 -0.62 4.75
C LEU A 139 7.34 -0.94 5.37
N ALA A 140 7.98 -2.02 4.92
CA ALA A 140 9.28 -2.44 5.42
C ALA A 140 10.39 -1.44 5.08
N GLY A 141 10.33 -0.79 3.90
CA GLY A 141 11.26 0.25 3.50
C GLY A 141 11.13 1.52 4.36
N ILE A 142 9.91 1.90 4.73
CA ILE A 142 9.66 3.02 5.65
C ILE A 142 10.23 2.71 7.04
N TYR A 143 10.01 1.49 7.53
CA TYR A 143 10.33 1.14 8.92
C TYR A 143 11.80 0.70 9.13
N TYR A 144 12.34 -0.15 8.25
CA TYR A 144 13.68 -0.72 8.36
C TYR A 144 14.73 -0.02 7.47
N GLY A 145 14.29 0.82 6.54
CA GLY A 145 15.14 1.32 5.46
C GLY A 145 15.32 0.29 4.33
N LEU A 146 16.00 0.69 3.27
CA LEU A 146 16.23 -0.14 2.08
C LEU A 146 17.57 -0.87 2.19
N GLU A 147 17.53 -2.17 2.48
CA GLU A 147 18.72 -3.02 2.62
C GLU A 147 19.21 -3.64 1.31
N LEU A 148 18.42 -3.62 0.22
CA LEU A 148 18.65 -4.39 -1.00
C LEU A 148 19.24 -3.61 -2.18
N LYS A 149 19.97 -2.52 -1.94
CA LYS A 149 20.58 -1.73 -3.03
C LYS A 149 21.53 -2.57 -3.94
N ASN A 150 22.25 -3.51 -3.35
CA ASN A 150 23.24 -4.32 -4.06
C ASN A 150 22.62 -5.64 -4.51
N GLY A 151 22.55 -5.86 -5.84
CA GLY A 151 22.15 -7.15 -6.43
C GLY A 151 20.76 -7.21 -7.05
N VAL A 152 19.97 -6.12 -7.00
CA VAL A 152 18.70 -6.04 -7.74
C VAL A 152 18.98 -5.51 -9.16
N LYS A 153 18.86 -6.39 -10.15
CA LYS A 153 19.06 -6.01 -11.56
C LYS A 153 18.07 -4.91 -11.96
N GLY A 154 18.60 -3.81 -12.50
CA GLY A 154 17.80 -2.66 -12.93
C GLY A 154 17.48 -1.64 -11.82
N PHE A 155 17.98 -1.84 -10.60
CA PHE A 155 17.79 -0.90 -9.50
C PHE A 155 18.32 0.51 -9.84
N GLU A 156 19.51 0.61 -10.43
CA GLU A 156 20.13 1.89 -10.83
C GLU A 156 19.23 2.68 -11.81
N THR A 157 18.60 1.97 -12.75
CA THR A 157 17.67 2.59 -13.69
C THR A 157 16.43 3.15 -12.96
N MET A 158 15.88 2.39 -12.01
CA MET A 158 14.74 2.85 -11.20
C MET A 158 15.11 4.03 -10.30
N GLU A 159 16.28 3.99 -9.67
CA GLU A 159 16.80 5.08 -8.82
C GLU A 159 16.90 6.38 -9.62
N SER A 160 17.44 6.34 -10.85
CA SER A 160 17.50 7.49 -11.74
C SER A 160 16.12 8.08 -12.10
N TYR A 161 15.11 7.24 -12.31
CA TYR A 161 13.73 7.71 -12.53
C TYR A 161 13.11 8.32 -11.28
N ILE A 162 13.35 7.74 -10.11
CA ILE A 162 12.87 8.25 -8.83
C ILE A 162 13.51 9.61 -8.55
N ASP A 163 14.82 9.75 -8.71
CA ASP A 163 15.55 11.01 -8.51
C ASP A 163 15.05 12.11 -9.46
N SER A 164 14.84 11.77 -10.73
CA SER A 164 14.28 12.70 -11.71
C SER A 164 12.86 13.15 -11.31
N PHE A 165 12.04 12.25 -10.77
CA PHE A 165 10.70 12.56 -10.30
C PHE A 165 10.72 13.43 -9.04
N ILE A 166 11.63 13.16 -8.09
CA ILE A 166 11.82 13.97 -6.87
C ILE A 166 12.25 15.39 -7.25
N GLN A 167 13.20 15.54 -8.18
CA GLN A 167 13.61 16.84 -8.70
C GLN A 167 12.46 17.61 -9.38
N TYR A 168 11.62 16.90 -10.12
CA TYR A 168 10.45 17.51 -10.74
C TYR A 168 9.45 18.05 -9.70
N LEU A 169 9.23 17.30 -8.60
CA LEU A 169 8.35 17.72 -7.51
C LEU A 169 8.94 18.83 -6.64
N ASN A 170 10.26 18.86 -6.48
CA ASN A 170 10.99 19.80 -5.63
C ASN A 170 12.12 20.48 -6.42
N PRO A 171 11.83 21.41 -7.34
CA PRO A 171 12.85 22.04 -8.19
C PRO A 171 13.88 22.88 -7.43
N THR A 172 13.72 23.04 -6.11
CA THR A 172 14.62 23.79 -5.22
C THR A 172 15.53 22.91 -4.35
N LEU A 173 15.45 21.58 -4.48
CA LEU A 173 16.43 20.63 -3.93
C LEU A 173 17.48 20.28 -4.97
#